data_9161af9b15d268387becda1eaf070e96
#
_entry.id   9161af9b15d268387becda1eaf070e96
#
_cell.length_a   1.000
_cell.length_b   1.000
_cell.length_c   1.000
_cell.angle_alpha   90.00
_cell.angle_beta   90.00
_cell.angle_gamma   90.00
#
_symmetry.space_group_name_H-M   'P 1'
#
loop_
_entity.id
_entity.type
_entity.pdbx_description
1 polymer ?
#
loop_
_entity_poly.entity_id
_entity_poly.type
_entity_poly.pdbx_seq_one_letter_code
_entity_poly.pdbx_strand_id
1 'polypeptide(L)'
;MNDAQIVAAIKKGDEASIDYAIDQYSKLLWSIAGTILKNVGSAEDIEECVADVFIHLWQKPEKFEEQRGKLKSYLVVVARSRATDRYRQLSKQAAISLDETLLLENLEIAEDIPSVEAKRTLLSAVNSLDEPAREIIVRRYYYEQKPKEIAFCLDMPVKQVENHLYRTKQKLRHMIVIQDGGFDL
;
A
#
# COMPACT_ATOMS: atom_id res chain seq x y z
N MET A 1 0.75 16.89 20.32
CA MET A 1 2.17 16.78 19.88
C MET A 1 2.18 16.75 18.35
N ASN A 2 3.18 17.37 17.71
CA ASN A 2 3.38 17.17 16.28
C ASN A 2 4.24 15.91 16.02
N ASP A 3 4.29 15.44 14.76
CA ASP A 3 4.98 14.20 14.38
C ASP A 3 6.45 14.17 14.80
N ALA A 4 7.17 15.29 14.61
CA ALA A 4 8.58 15.40 15.00
C ALA A 4 8.78 15.30 16.52
N GLN A 5 7.90 15.91 17.30
CA GLN A 5 7.94 15.83 18.76
C GLN A 5 7.67 14.40 19.27
N ILE A 6 6.70 13.70 18.67
CA ILE A 6 6.41 12.30 18.98
C ILE A 6 7.65 11.43 18.74
N VAL A 7 8.22 11.50 17.55
CA VAL A 7 9.38 10.68 17.19
C VAL A 7 10.62 11.05 17.99
N ALA A 8 10.83 12.35 18.27
CA ALA A 8 11.95 12.80 19.11
C ALA A 8 11.85 12.30 20.56
N ALA A 9 10.64 12.19 21.10
CA ALA A 9 10.39 11.62 22.43
C ALA A 9 10.57 10.10 22.43
N ILE A 10 10.09 9.39 21.40
CA ILE A 10 10.32 7.94 21.22
C ILE A 10 11.83 7.66 21.14
N LYS A 11 12.62 8.46 20.40
CA LYS A 11 14.10 8.35 20.37
C LYS A 11 14.77 8.45 21.74
N LYS A 12 14.12 9.11 22.70
CA LYS A 12 14.60 9.23 24.09
C LYS A 12 14.08 8.12 25.00
N GLY A 13 13.30 7.17 24.48
CA GLY A 13 12.70 6.08 25.23
C GLY A 13 11.44 6.48 26.01
N ASP A 14 10.73 7.53 25.60
CA ASP A 14 9.49 7.97 26.22
C ASP A 14 8.32 7.07 25.81
N GLU A 15 7.90 6.19 26.70
CA GLU A 15 6.80 5.23 26.49
C GLU A 15 5.45 5.92 26.26
N ALA A 16 5.19 7.05 26.90
CA ALA A 16 3.93 7.78 26.70
C ALA A 16 3.77 8.28 25.25
N SER A 17 4.87 8.54 24.57
CA SER A 17 4.83 8.96 23.17
C SER A 17 4.54 7.83 22.20
N ILE A 18 4.94 6.59 22.48
CA ILE A 18 4.53 5.44 21.68
C ILE A 18 3.07 5.08 21.93
N ASP A 19 2.60 5.14 23.18
CA ASP A 19 1.19 4.95 23.52
C ASP A 19 0.30 5.96 22.77
N TYR A 20 0.70 7.23 22.75
CA TYR A 20 0.02 8.26 21.98
C TYR A 20 -0.04 7.92 20.48
N ALA A 21 1.04 7.42 19.90
CA ALA A 21 1.06 7.02 18.48
C ALA A 21 0.14 5.82 18.24
N ILE A 22 0.09 4.85 19.15
CA ILE A 22 -0.81 3.69 19.09
C ILE A 22 -2.26 4.16 19.10
N ASP A 23 -2.66 5.00 20.05
CA ASP A 23 -4.02 5.53 20.16
C ASP A 23 -4.45 6.31 18.91
N GLN A 24 -3.53 7.09 18.34
CA GLN A 24 -3.80 7.94 17.20
C GLN A 24 -3.93 7.17 15.89
N TYR A 25 -3.12 6.12 15.68
CA TYR A 25 -2.95 5.50 14.37
C TYR A 25 -3.43 4.05 14.27
N SER A 26 -3.67 3.33 15.38
CA SER A 26 -4.02 1.90 15.35
C SER A 26 -5.23 1.57 14.49
N LYS A 27 -6.31 2.36 14.56
CA LYS A 27 -7.52 2.15 13.75
C LYS A 27 -7.25 2.25 12.24
N LEU A 28 -6.43 3.22 11.85
CA LEU A 28 -6.04 3.41 10.46
C LEU A 28 -5.19 2.23 9.97
N LEU A 29 -4.18 1.84 10.76
CA LEU A 29 -3.28 0.74 10.39
C LEU A 29 -4.01 -0.60 10.35
N TRP A 30 -4.98 -0.80 11.26
CA TRP A 30 -5.88 -1.96 11.25
C TRP A 30 -6.71 -2.03 9.96
N SER A 31 -7.28 -0.90 9.52
CA SER A 31 -8.04 -0.84 8.27
C SER A 31 -7.17 -1.21 7.08
N ILE A 32 -5.94 -0.70 7.01
CA ILE A 32 -4.99 -0.98 5.92
C ILE A 32 -4.58 -2.46 5.91
N ALA A 33 -4.15 -2.99 7.05
CA ALA A 33 -3.74 -4.39 7.15
C ALA A 33 -4.92 -5.34 6.88
N GLY A 34 -6.11 -5.02 7.43
CA GLY A 34 -7.34 -5.77 7.22
C GLY A 34 -7.77 -5.81 5.76
N THR A 35 -7.59 -4.71 5.04
CA THR A 35 -7.85 -4.63 3.60
C THR A 35 -6.98 -5.62 2.81
N ILE A 36 -5.68 -5.65 3.11
CA ILE A 36 -4.71 -6.49 2.40
C ILE A 36 -4.92 -7.97 2.76
N LEU A 37 -5.28 -8.27 4.02
CA LEU A 37 -5.41 -9.62 4.55
C LEU A 37 -6.83 -10.19 4.49
N LYS A 38 -7.84 -9.41 4.04
CA LYS A 38 -9.28 -9.72 4.10
C LYS A 38 -9.65 -11.16 3.72
N ASN A 39 -9.02 -11.73 2.70
CA ASN A 39 -9.39 -13.03 2.14
C ASN A 39 -8.42 -14.17 2.53
N VAL A 40 -7.36 -13.89 3.27
CA VAL A 40 -6.28 -14.85 3.54
C VAL A 40 -5.83 -14.87 4.98
N GLY A 41 -6.03 -13.77 5.73
CA GLY A 41 -5.60 -13.62 7.12
C GLY A 41 -6.76 -13.65 8.11
N SER A 42 -6.43 -13.94 9.37
CA SER A 42 -7.32 -13.85 10.53
C SER A 42 -7.24 -12.46 11.18
N ALA A 43 -8.08 -12.21 12.20
CA ALA A 43 -7.99 -11.00 13.01
C ALA A 43 -6.64 -10.90 13.74
N GLU A 44 -6.11 -12.03 14.19
CA GLU A 44 -4.81 -12.13 14.85
C GLU A 44 -3.66 -11.76 13.90
N ASP A 45 -3.74 -12.18 12.63
CA ASP A 45 -2.75 -11.79 11.60
C ASP A 45 -2.73 -10.26 11.38
N ILE A 46 -3.89 -9.63 11.42
CA ILE A 46 -4.01 -8.17 11.28
C ILE A 46 -3.43 -7.48 12.51
N GLU A 47 -3.76 -7.98 13.72
CA GLU A 47 -3.25 -7.44 14.98
C GLU A 47 -1.72 -7.54 15.05
N GLU A 48 -1.15 -8.69 14.68
CA GLU A 48 0.29 -8.90 14.62
C GLU A 48 0.95 -7.91 13.65
N CYS A 49 0.40 -7.70 12.48
CA CYS A 49 0.92 -6.72 11.51
C CYS A 49 0.90 -5.29 12.06
N VAL A 50 -0.17 -4.90 12.78
CA VAL A 50 -0.28 -3.56 13.37
C VAL A 50 0.71 -3.39 14.53
N ALA A 51 0.83 -4.40 15.41
CA ALA A 51 1.80 -4.40 16.50
C ALA A 51 3.23 -4.27 15.97
N ASP A 52 3.57 -5.00 14.91
CA ASP A 52 4.88 -4.94 14.24
C ASP A 52 5.23 -3.55 13.72
N VAL A 53 4.24 -2.74 13.29
CA VAL A 53 4.49 -1.35 12.86
C VAL A 53 4.95 -0.50 14.02
N PHE A 54 4.30 -0.60 15.20
CA PHE A 54 4.67 0.18 16.37
C PHE A 54 5.97 -0.31 17.01
N ILE A 55 6.21 -1.63 17.01
CA ILE A 55 7.49 -2.21 17.42
C ILE A 55 8.61 -1.67 16.51
N HIS A 56 8.37 -1.61 15.21
CA HIS A 56 9.34 -1.04 14.26
C HIS A 56 9.61 0.45 14.53
N LEU A 57 8.57 1.24 14.77
CA LEU A 57 8.73 2.65 15.13
C LEU A 57 9.51 2.83 16.42
N TRP A 58 9.24 2.01 17.44
CA TRP A 58 9.95 2.03 18.73
C TRP A 58 11.41 1.64 18.61
N GLN A 59 11.69 0.55 17.88
CA GLN A 59 13.05 0.02 17.74
C GLN A 59 13.94 0.83 16.79
N LYS A 60 13.35 1.47 15.78
CA LYS A 60 14.06 2.17 14.70
C LYS A 60 13.45 3.53 14.39
N PRO A 61 13.27 4.41 15.40
CA PRO A 61 12.64 5.71 15.18
C PRO A 61 13.46 6.63 14.28
N GLU A 62 14.76 6.36 14.09
CA GLU A 62 15.63 7.09 13.16
C GLU A 62 15.28 6.84 11.69
N LYS A 63 14.49 5.80 11.37
CA LYS A 63 14.02 5.54 10.01
C LYS A 63 12.95 6.50 9.54
N PHE A 64 12.27 7.16 10.48
CA PHE A 64 11.39 8.26 10.14
C PHE A 64 12.21 9.53 9.88
N GLU A 65 12.06 10.08 8.68
CA GLU A 65 12.67 11.33 8.23
C GLU A 65 11.56 12.36 7.98
N GLU A 66 11.43 13.38 8.83
CA GLU A 66 10.40 14.42 8.72
C GLU A 66 10.40 15.13 7.36
N GLN A 67 11.58 15.25 6.75
CA GLN A 67 11.75 15.88 5.43
C GLN A 67 11.08 15.10 4.29
N ARG A 68 10.79 13.80 4.50
CA ARG A 68 10.15 12.93 3.52
C ARG A 68 8.62 12.85 3.67
N GLY A 69 8.06 13.47 4.72
CA GLY A 69 6.62 13.50 4.92
C GLY A 69 6.18 13.30 6.36
N LYS A 70 4.89 13.11 6.55
CA LYS A 70 4.26 12.97 7.87
C LYS A 70 4.45 11.56 8.46
N LEU A 71 4.43 11.48 9.79
CA LEU A 71 4.47 10.21 10.52
C LEU A 71 3.35 9.25 10.08
N LYS A 72 2.15 9.79 9.86
CA LYS A 72 1.01 9.03 9.33
C LYS A 72 1.37 8.28 8.04
N SER A 73 1.92 8.98 7.05
CA SER A 73 2.29 8.40 5.75
C SER A 73 3.38 7.34 5.89
N TYR A 74 4.37 7.59 6.74
CA TYR A 74 5.41 6.63 7.06
C TYR A 74 4.84 5.34 7.66
N LEU A 75 3.97 5.45 8.67
CA LEU A 75 3.35 4.29 9.32
C LEU A 75 2.47 3.48 8.33
N VAL A 76 1.75 4.17 7.44
CA VAL A 76 0.95 3.54 6.37
C VAL A 76 1.84 2.70 5.44
N VAL A 77 2.99 3.22 5.02
CA VAL A 77 3.95 2.48 4.17
C VAL A 77 4.47 1.24 4.90
N VAL A 78 4.84 1.38 6.18
CA VAL A 78 5.32 0.26 6.98
C VAL A 78 4.22 -0.79 7.17
N ALA A 79 2.98 -0.38 7.49
CA ALA A 79 1.84 -1.28 7.67
C ALA A 79 1.53 -2.06 6.39
N ARG A 80 1.52 -1.36 5.24
CA ARG A 80 1.32 -2.00 3.94
C ARG A 80 2.41 -3.03 3.65
N SER A 81 3.67 -2.71 3.89
CA SER A 81 4.78 -3.66 3.71
C SER A 81 4.61 -4.91 4.58
N ARG A 82 4.29 -4.75 5.88
CA ARG A 82 4.07 -5.87 6.80
C ARG A 82 2.89 -6.74 6.38
N ALA A 83 1.75 -6.13 6.08
CA ALA A 83 0.56 -6.85 5.63
C ALA A 83 0.79 -7.56 4.30
N THR A 84 1.53 -6.95 3.36
CA THR A 84 1.89 -7.59 2.08
C THR A 84 2.82 -8.79 2.28
N ASP A 85 3.80 -8.68 3.18
CA ASP A 85 4.68 -9.80 3.51
C ASP A 85 3.89 -10.94 4.16
N ARG A 86 2.95 -10.62 5.08
CA ARG A 86 2.05 -11.62 5.69
C ARG A 86 1.13 -12.24 4.65
N TYR A 87 0.54 -11.44 3.76
CA TYR A 87 -0.26 -11.93 2.64
C TYR A 87 0.52 -12.95 1.79
N ARG A 88 1.78 -12.66 1.45
CA ARG A 88 2.65 -13.58 0.68
C ARG A 88 2.91 -14.91 1.40
N GLN A 89 3.01 -14.88 2.73
CA GLN A 89 3.17 -16.09 3.54
C GLN A 89 1.91 -16.97 3.55
N LEU A 90 0.74 -16.32 3.68
CA LEU A 90 -0.54 -17.00 3.80
C LEU A 90 -1.12 -17.42 2.44
N SER A 91 -0.97 -16.58 1.40
CA SER A 91 -1.56 -16.81 0.08
C SER A 91 -0.60 -17.48 -0.88
N LYS A 92 -0.32 -18.75 -0.69
CA LYS A 92 0.46 -19.49 -1.70
C LYS A 92 -0.29 -19.64 -3.05
N GLN A 93 -1.61 -19.49 -3.09
CA GLN A 93 -2.45 -19.67 -4.30
C GLN A 93 -3.82 -18.95 -4.26
N ALA A 94 -4.07 -17.99 -3.39
CA ALA A 94 -5.37 -17.34 -3.33
C ALA A 94 -5.59 -16.39 -4.51
N ALA A 95 -6.74 -16.53 -5.20
CA ALA A 95 -7.20 -15.54 -6.16
C ALA A 95 -7.43 -14.20 -5.47
N ILE A 96 -6.97 -13.09 -6.07
CA ILE A 96 -7.19 -11.76 -5.53
C ILE A 96 -8.60 -11.32 -5.89
N SER A 97 -9.46 -11.24 -4.88
CA SER A 97 -10.73 -10.53 -5.01
C SER A 97 -10.46 -9.03 -4.86
N LEU A 98 -10.59 -8.30 -5.96
CA LEU A 98 -10.49 -6.84 -5.97
C LEU A 98 -11.79 -6.24 -5.48
N ASP A 99 -11.78 -5.73 -4.26
CA ASP A 99 -12.83 -4.88 -3.73
C ASP A 99 -12.49 -3.43 -4.09
N GLU A 100 -13.29 -2.83 -4.98
CA GLU A 100 -13.08 -1.46 -5.49
C GLU A 100 -13.12 -0.42 -4.37
N THR A 101 -13.95 -0.65 -3.35
CA THR A 101 -14.07 0.25 -2.19
C THR A 101 -12.77 0.32 -1.42
N LEU A 102 -12.08 -0.80 -1.30
CA LEU A 102 -10.81 -0.91 -0.58
C LEU A 102 -9.64 -0.27 -1.36
N LEU A 103 -9.67 -0.32 -2.69
CA LEU A 103 -8.71 0.40 -3.52
C LEU A 103 -8.88 1.91 -3.38
N LEU A 104 -10.12 2.41 -3.32
CA LEU A 104 -10.42 3.82 -3.11
C LEU A 104 -9.93 4.31 -1.75
N GLU A 105 -10.24 3.62 -0.65
CA GLU A 105 -9.80 3.98 0.69
C GLU A 105 -8.27 4.07 0.79
N ASN A 106 -7.55 3.15 0.15
CA ASN A 106 -6.09 3.19 0.15
C ASN A 106 -5.51 4.30 -0.74
N LEU A 107 -6.18 4.65 -1.84
CA LEU A 107 -5.80 5.80 -2.66
C LEU A 107 -6.10 7.13 -1.93
N GLU A 108 -7.13 7.20 -1.08
CA GLU A 108 -7.40 8.39 -0.26
C GLU A 108 -6.25 8.68 0.72
N ILE A 109 -5.55 7.66 1.18
CA ILE A 109 -4.40 7.77 2.10
C ILE A 109 -3.10 8.09 1.35
N ALA A 110 -3.02 7.86 0.03
CA ALA A 110 -1.84 8.16 -0.78
C ALA A 110 -1.69 9.68 -0.95
N GLU A 111 -0.81 10.28 -0.14
CA GLU A 111 -0.52 11.73 -0.16
C GLU A 111 0.23 12.16 -1.44
N ASP A 112 0.85 11.22 -2.15
CA ASP A 112 1.59 11.48 -3.39
C ASP A 112 0.70 11.77 -4.62
N ILE A 113 -0.62 11.54 -4.51
CA ILE A 113 -1.57 11.84 -5.58
C ILE A 113 -2.27 13.16 -5.25
N PRO A 114 -2.12 14.21 -6.08
CA PRO A 114 -2.39 15.59 -5.70
C PRO A 114 -3.87 15.92 -5.48
N SER A 115 -4.81 15.09 -5.97
CA SER A 115 -6.23 15.38 -5.79
C SER A 115 -7.10 14.11 -5.71
N VAL A 116 -8.29 14.24 -5.10
CA VAL A 116 -9.30 13.16 -5.07
C VAL A 116 -9.73 12.79 -6.49
N GLU A 117 -9.75 13.76 -7.38
CA GLU A 117 -10.12 13.58 -8.78
C GLU A 117 -9.09 12.76 -9.55
N ALA A 118 -7.80 13.03 -9.36
CA ALA A 118 -6.71 12.22 -9.92
C ALA A 118 -6.74 10.78 -9.40
N LYS A 119 -7.10 10.58 -8.14
CA LYS A 119 -7.27 9.24 -7.55
C LYS A 119 -8.41 8.45 -8.20
N ARG A 120 -9.56 9.10 -8.42
CA ARG A 120 -10.71 8.50 -9.10
C ARG A 120 -10.40 8.18 -10.57
N THR A 121 -9.72 9.07 -11.26
CA THR A 121 -9.26 8.89 -12.65
C THR A 121 -8.33 7.67 -12.75
N LEU A 122 -7.35 7.57 -11.86
CA LEU A 122 -6.43 6.42 -11.83
C LEU A 122 -7.18 5.10 -11.56
N LEU A 123 -8.10 5.09 -10.60
CA LEU A 123 -8.90 3.91 -10.28
C LEU A 123 -9.76 3.48 -11.46
N SER A 124 -10.46 4.44 -12.09
CA SER A 124 -11.27 4.18 -13.28
C SER A 124 -10.44 3.59 -14.43
N ALA A 125 -9.24 4.14 -14.64
CA ALA A 125 -8.30 3.63 -15.65
C ALA A 125 -7.83 2.19 -15.34
N VAL A 126 -7.52 1.88 -14.08
CA VAL A 126 -7.15 0.53 -13.65
C VAL A 126 -8.31 -0.45 -13.82
N ASN A 127 -9.54 -0.03 -13.45
CA ASN A 127 -10.74 -0.87 -13.58
C ASN A 127 -11.14 -1.12 -15.04
N SER A 128 -10.76 -0.25 -15.97
CA SER A 128 -10.99 -0.44 -17.41
C SER A 128 -9.98 -1.37 -18.09
N LEU A 129 -9.00 -1.88 -17.37
CA LEU A 129 -8.04 -2.84 -17.91
C LEU A 129 -8.66 -4.24 -18.01
N ASP A 130 -8.36 -4.93 -19.10
CA ASP A 130 -8.72 -6.34 -19.27
C ASP A 130 -7.82 -7.25 -18.43
N GLU A 131 -8.32 -8.41 -18.05
CA GLU A 131 -7.50 -9.46 -17.43
C GLU A 131 -6.58 -10.11 -18.49
N PRO A 132 -5.36 -10.53 -18.14
CA PRO A 132 -4.75 -10.53 -16.80
C PRO A 132 -4.01 -9.22 -16.47
N ALA A 133 -4.06 -8.20 -17.31
CA ALA A 133 -3.29 -6.98 -17.14
C ALA A 133 -3.69 -6.20 -15.86
N ARG A 134 -4.99 -6.17 -15.54
CA ARG A 134 -5.52 -5.57 -14.31
C ARG A 134 -4.96 -6.27 -13.08
N GLU A 135 -5.06 -7.58 -13.00
CA GLU A 135 -4.56 -8.36 -11.87
C GLU A 135 -3.04 -8.20 -11.70
N ILE A 136 -2.28 -8.21 -12.79
CA ILE A 136 -0.82 -8.03 -12.78
C ILE A 136 -0.44 -6.66 -12.21
N ILE A 137 -1.14 -5.57 -12.60
CA ILE A 137 -0.90 -4.21 -12.08
C ILE A 137 -1.22 -4.15 -10.60
N VAL A 138 -2.35 -4.69 -10.16
CA VAL A 138 -2.74 -4.70 -8.75
C VAL A 138 -1.75 -5.50 -7.91
N ARG A 139 -1.38 -6.70 -8.35
CA ARG A 139 -0.36 -7.51 -7.67
C ARG A 139 0.96 -6.78 -7.55
N ARG A 140 1.38 -6.06 -8.60
CA ARG A 140 2.67 -5.35 -8.63
C ARG A 140 2.68 -4.10 -7.75
N TYR A 141 1.64 -3.26 -7.84
CA TYR A 141 1.65 -1.93 -7.24
C TYR A 141 0.87 -1.82 -5.94
N TYR A 142 -0.13 -2.65 -5.76
CA TYR A 142 -0.90 -2.68 -4.51
C TYR A 142 -0.34 -3.70 -3.52
N TYR A 143 -0.08 -4.94 -3.98
CA TYR A 143 0.50 -6.01 -3.15
C TYR A 143 2.04 -6.05 -3.22
N GLU A 144 2.69 -5.14 -3.93
CA GLU A 144 4.14 -5.02 -4.09
C GLU A 144 4.86 -6.31 -4.51
N GLN A 145 4.14 -7.25 -5.12
CA GLN A 145 4.68 -8.53 -5.55
C GLN A 145 5.74 -8.36 -6.65
N LYS A 146 6.79 -9.18 -6.60
CA LYS A 146 7.80 -9.21 -7.65
C LYS A 146 7.27 -9.94 -8.90
N PRO A 147 7.76 -9.64 -10.12
CA PRO A 147 7.31 -10.32 -11.33
C PRO A 147 7.37 -11.83 -11.27
N LYS A 148 8.36 -12.42 -10.57
CA LYS A 148 8.48 -13.86 -10.37
C LYS A 148 7.35 -14.43 -9.50
N GLU A 149 6.91 -13.70 -8.47
CA GLU A 149 5.83 -14.10 -7.59
C GLU A 149 4.49 -14.01 -8.32
N ILE A 150 4.27 -12.95 -9.10
CA ILE A 150 3.10 -12.78 -9.97
C ILE A 150 3.02 -13.92 -10.99
N ALA A 151 4.14 -14.21 -11.64
CA ALA A 151 4.25 -15.29 -12.62
C ALA A 151 3.86 -16.64 -12.03
N PHE A 152 4.31 -16.92 -10.80
CA PHE A 152 3.93 -18.14 -10.06
C PHE A 152 2.43 -18.17 -9.73
N CYS A 153 1.86 -17.05 -9.25
CA CYS A 153 0.44 -16.96 -8.89
C CYS A 153 -0.50 -17.10 -10.09
N LEU A 154 -0.10 -16.61 -11.26
CA LEU A 154 -0.93 -16.61 -12.47
C LEU A 154 -0.60 -17.75 -13.46
N ASP A 155 0.30 -18.65 -13.07
CA ASP A 155 0.80 -19.72 -13.94
C ASP A 155 1.25 -19.21 -15.31
N MET A 156 2.05 -18.13 -15.30
CA MET A 156 2.53 -17.43 -16.51
C MET A 156 4.06 -17.34 -16.52
N PRO A 157 4.69 -17.31 -17.70
CA PRO A 157 6.12 -17.00 -17.81
C PRO A 157 6.45 -15.61 -17.27
N VAL A 158 7.54 -15.47 -16.48
CA VAL A 158 8.00 -14.20 -15.90
C VAL A 158 8.11 -13.08 -16.97
N LYS A 159 8.67 -13.42 -18.13
CA LYS A 159 8.82 -12.49 -19.25
C LYS A 159 7.48 -11.96 -19.77
N GLN A 160 6.43 -12.79 -19.71
CA GLN A 160 5.09 -12.36 -20.11
C GLN A 160 4.50 -11.38 -19.09
N VAL A 161 4.70 -11.61 -17.80
CA VAL A 161 4.32 -10.66 -16.72
C VAL A 161 5.03 -9.32 -16.90
N GLU A 162 6.34 -9.33 -17.15
CA GLU A 162 7.13 -8.11 -17.40
C GLU A 162 6.62 -7.34 -18.62
N ASN A 163 6.29 -8.04 -19.71
CA ASN A 163 5.71 -7.43 -20.89
C ASN A 163 4.33 -6.80 -20.62
N HIS A 164 3.46 -7.49 -19.85
CA HIS A 164 2.18 -6.93 -19.41
C HIS A 164 2.38 -5.67 -18.58
N LEU A 165 3.27 -5.71 -17.58
CA LEU A 165 3.59 -4.55 -16.75
C LEU A 165 4.03 -3.35 -17.60
N TYR A 166 4.95 -3.57 -18.54
CA TYR A 166 5.42 -2.50 -19.41
C TYR A 166 4.29 -1.90 -20.27
N ARG A 167 3.56 -2.73 -21.00
CA ARG A 167 2.48 -2.28 -21.92
C ARG A 167 1.34 -1.62 -21.15
N THR A 168 0.96 -2.18 -20.00
CA THR A 168 -0.14 -1.64 -19.19
C THR A 168 0.22 -0.31 -18.56
N LYS A 169 1.47 -0.11 -18.11
CA LYS A 169 1.95 1.21 -17.67
C LYS A 169 1.82 2.27 -18.75
N GLN A 170 2.22 1.94 -19.99
CA GLN A 170 2.08 2.87 -21.12
C GLN A 170 0.61 3.19 -21.41
N LYS A 171 -0.27 2.16 -21.38
CA LYS A 171 -1.71 2.33 -21.58
C LYS A 171 -2.32 3.24 -20.51
N LEU A 172 -2.02 3.00 -19.23
CA LEU A 172 -2.50 3.81 -18.10
C LEU A 172 -2.01 5.26 -18.19
N ARG A 173 -0.72 5.47 -18.50
CA ARG A 173 -0.16 6.82 -18.70
C ARG A 173 -0.94 7.58 -19.76
N HIS A 174 -1.24 6.94 -20.89
CA HIS A 174 -1.98 7.56 -21.99
C HIS A 174 -3.42 7.89 -21.61
N MET A 175 -4.10 7.00 -20.89
CA MET A 175 -5.47 7.22 -20.41
C MET A 175 -5.57 8.40 -19.43
N ILE A 176 -4.63 8.52 -18.50
CA ILE A 176 -4.61 9.60 -17.52
C ILE A 176 -4.35 10.95 -18.19
N VAL A 177 -3.38 11.03 -19.12
CA VAL A 177 -3.06 12.28 -19.86
C VAL A 177 -4.24 12.76 -20.70
N ILE A 178 -5.00 11.86 -21.30
CA ILE A 178 -6.17 12.22 -22.12
C ILE A 178 -7.33 12.75 -21.26
N GLN A 179 -7.53 12.23 -20.05
CA GLN A 179 -8.62 12.65 -19.16
C GLN A 179 -8.34 13.98 -18.44
N ASP A 180 -7.09 14.30 -18.15
CA ASP A 180 -6.69 15.57 -17.52
C ASP A 180 -6.61 16.76 -18.48
N GLY A 181 -7.00 16.61 -19.76
CA GLY A 181 -7.07 17.72 -20.75
C GLY A 181 -5.75 18.46 -20.88
N GLY A 182 -4.72 17.78 -21.37
CA GLY A 182 -3.54 18.43 -21.95
C GLY A 182 -2.69 19.22 -20.96
N PHE A 183 -1.79 18.59 -20.25
CA PHE A 183 -0.56 19.27 -19.89
C PHE A 183 0.40 19.12 -21.07
N ASP A 184 0.48 20.19 -21.86
CA ASP A 184 1.59 20.39 -22.79
C ASP A 184 2.91 20.35 -22.02
N LEU A 185 3.80 19.48 -22.49
CA LEU A 185 5.23 19.53 -22.18
C LEU A 185 5.91 20.52 -23.08
#